data_11fad82a9d29a4fdf24478d71a732cdf
#
_entry.id   11fad82a9d29a4fdf24478d71a732cdf
#
_cell.length_a   1.000
_cell.length_b   1.000
_cell.length_c   1.000
_cell.angle_alpha   90.00
_cell.angle_beta   90.00
_cell.angle_gamma   90.00
#
_symmetry.space_group_name_H-M   'P 1'
#
loop_
_entity.id
_entity.type
_entity.pdbx_description
1 polymer ?
#
loop_
_entity_poly.entity_id
_entity_poly.type
_entity_poly.pdbx_seq_one_letter_code
_entity_poly.pdbx_strand_id
1 'polypeptide(L)'
;MRGYTGIIRGVPELLIILLTYFGGTALLSAIAGGYIEINAFAAGVAALTVVFSGYAAEIFRGAINAVAPGQREAAAALGLSNAQIWFLIIIPQMIPIALPAFCNLCISLIKDTSLISVVGLTDVMRVAYIGAGSLRAPLPFYLAASAIYLALTSLSLLSFRLLERRYSLPAMKG
;
A
#
# COMPACT_ATOMS: atom_id res chain seq x y z
N MET A 1 -10.35 -3.65 -15.99
CA MET A 1 -9.48 -3.51 -14.80
C MET A 1 -8.07 -2.98 -15.11
N ARG A 2 -7.48 -3.22 -16.29
CA ARG A 2 -6.15 -2.66 -16.66
C ARG A 2 -6.10 -1.12 -16.69
N GLY A 3 -7.23 -0.44 -16.93
CA GLY A 3 -7.29 1.02 -16.94
C GLY A 3 -7.12 1.66 -15.56
N TYR A 4 -7.83 1.17 -14.54
CA TYR A 4 -7.74 1.68 -13.16
C TYR A 4 -6.31 1.57 -12.61
N THR A 5 -5.74 0.35 -12.63
CA THR A 5 -4.39 0.13 -12.10
C THR A 5 -3.32 0.89 -12.89
N GLY A 6 -3.53 1.06 -14.22
CA GLY A 6 -2.64 1.86 -15.06
C GLY A 6 -2.65 3.35 -14.70
N ILE A 7 -3.84 3.92 -14.48
CA ILE A 7 -3.97 5.33 -14.08
C ILE A 7 -3.37 5.55 -12.68
N ILE A 8 -3.74 4.74 -11.69
CA ILE A 8 -3.25 4.89 -10.31
C ILE A 8 -1.73 4.78 -10.23
N ARG A 9 -1.12 3.87 -10.99
CA ARG A 9 0.34 3.70 -11.01
C ARG A 9 1.09 4.74 -11.84
N GLY A 10 0.39 5.46 -12.70
CA GLY A 10 0.95 6.51 -13.54
C GLY A 10 0.91 7.91 -12.90
N VAL A 11 0.17 8.09 -11.82
CA VAL A 11 0.03 9.36 -11.11
C VAL A 11 0.84 9.30 -9.81
N PRO A 12 1.67 10.32 -9.50
CA PRO A 12 2.39 10.40 -8.23
C PRO A 12 1.42 10.36 -7.03
N GLU A 13 1.77 9.56 -6.02
CA GLU A 13 0.95 9.36 -4.81
C GLU A 13 0.60 10.69 -4.12
N LEU A 14 1.55 11.62 -4.06
CA LEU A 14 1.33 12.96 -3.50
C LEU A 14 0.22 13.71 -4.22
N LEU A 15 0.13 13.61 -5.56
CA LEU A 15 -0.94 14.25 -6.32
C LEU A 15 -2.31 13.64 -5.99
N ILE A 16 -2.37 12.32 -5.79
CA ILE A 16 -3.61 11.65 -5.41
C ILE A 16 -4.07 12.15 -4.03
N ILE A 17 -3.15 12.32 -3.08
CA ILE A 17 -3.45 12.89 -1.74
C ILE A 17 -3.98 14.32 -1.86
N LEU A 18 -3.29 15.17 -2.63
CA LEU A 18 -3.70 16.57 -2.85
C LEU A 18 -5.07 16.68 -3.53
N LEU A 19 -5.30 15.89 -4.57
CA LEU A 19 -6.59 15.85 -5.29
C LEU A 19 -7.71 15.33 -4.39
N THR A 20 -7.45 14.33 -3.54
CA THR A 20 -8.45 13.82 -2.60
C THR A 20 -8.79 14.86 -1.54
N TYR A 21 -7.81 15.54 -0.98
CA TYR A 21 -8.03 16.54 0.06
C TYR A 21 -8.66 17.81 -0.49
N PHE A 22 -8.02 18.48 -1.46
CA PHE A 22 -8.51 19.75 -2.01
C PHE A 22 -9.73 19.56 -2.91
N GLY A 23 -9.72 18.54 -3.77
CA GLY A 23 -10.85 18.22 -4.64
C GLY A 23 -12.07 17.77 -3.84
N GLY A 24 -11.87 16.95 -2.83
CA GLY A 24 -12.94 16.53 -1.93
C GLY A 24 -13.51 17.70 -1.11
N THR A 25 -12.67 18.60 -0.57
CA THR A 25 -13.08 19.82 0.12
C THR A 25 -13.90 20.72 -0.82
N ALA A 26 -13.44 20.92 -2.05
CA ALA A 26 -14.16 21.72 -3.04
C ALA A 26 -15.52 21.11 -3.39
N LEU A 27 -15.58 19.80 -3.59
CA LEU A 27 -16.80 19.06 -3.93
C LEU A 27 -17.83 19.14 -2.79
N LEU A 28 -17.42 18.88 -1.55
CA LEU A 28 -18.30 18.95 -0.38
C LEU A 28 -18.80 20.37 -0.13
N SER A 29 -17.94 21.37 -0.27
CA SER A 29 -18.31 22.77 -0.13
C SER A 29 -19.32 23.21 -1.19
N ALA A 30 -19.18 22.76 -2.42
CA ALA A 30 -20.12 23.04 -3.50
C ALA A 30 -21.50 22.40 -3.26
N ILE A 31 -21.54 21.17 -2.74
CA ILE A 31 -22.80 20.46 -2.44
C ILE A 31 -23.51 21.08 -1.23
N ALA A 32 -22.75 21.46 -0.21
CA ALA A 32 -23.31 22.00 1.04
C ALA A 32 -23.68 23.49 0.96
N GLY A 33 -23.27 24.20 -0.08
CA GLY A 33 -23.50 25.66 -0.20
C GLY A 33 -22.68 26.51 0.75
N GLY A 34 -21.63 25.96 1.37
CA GLY A 34 -20.71 26.64 2.30
C GLY A 34 -19.37 25.91 2.39
N TYR A 35 -18.35 26.57 2.95
CA TYR A 35 -17.03 25.97 3.10
C TYR A 35 -17.05 24.81 4.09
N ILE A 36 -16.70 23.62 3.62
CA ILE A 36 -16.52 22.40 4.44
C ILE A 36 -15.15 21.84 4.13
N GLU A 37 -14.25 21.85 5.09
CA GLU A 37 -12.94 21.25 4.98
C GLU A 37 -12.97 19.77 5.34
N ILE A 38 -12.40 18.92 4.50
CA ILE A 38 -12.25 17.49 4.81
C ILE A 38 -11.15 17.32 5.85
N ASN A 39 -11.39 16.42 6.79
CA ASN A 39 -10.37 15.99 7.75
C ASN A 39 -9.16 15.40 7.00
N ALA A 40 -7.95 15.94 7.25
CA ALA A 40 -6.71 15.53 6.59
C ALA A 40 -6.39 14.04 6.78
N PHE A 41 -6.70 13.46 7.95
CA PHE A 41 -6.53 12.03 8.19
C PHE A 41 -7.46 11.19 7.30
N ALA A 42 -8.74 11.56 7.22
CA ALA A 42 -9.70 10.84 6.39
C ALA A 42 -9.35 10.91 4.90
N ALA A 43 -8.95 12.08 4.41
CA ALA A 43 -8.48 12.28 3.04
C ALA A 43 -7.22 11.46 2.74
N GLY A 44 -6.26 11.46 3.66
CA GLY A 44 -5.03 10.67 3.54
C GLY A 44 -5.29 9.17 3.51
N VAL A 45 -6.14 8.66 4.41
CA VAL A 45 -6.55 7.24 4.42
C VAL A 45 -7.25 6.87 3.12
N ALA A 46 -8.19 7.69 2.64
CA ALA A 46 -8.89 7.44 1.39
C ALA A 46 -7.92 7.40 0.19
N ALA A 47 -7.04 8.40 0.07
CA ALA A 47 -6.06 8.50 -1.01
C ALA A 47 -5.10 7.30 -1.01
N LEU A 48 -4.49 7.00 0.14
CA LEU A 48 -3.55 5.87 0.25
C LEU A 48 -4.25 4.52 0.05
N THR A 49 -5.52 4.37 0.45
CA THR A 49 -6.30 3.16 0.18
C THR A 49 -6.49 2.94 -1.32
N VAL A 50 -6.82 3.99 -2.07
CA VAL A 50 -6.96 3.94 -3.54
C VAL A 50 -5.63 3.53 -4.18
N VAL A 51 -4.52 4.16 -3.79
CA VAL A 51 -3.19 3.85 -4.29
C VAL A 51 -2.79 2.40 -3.96
N PHE A 52 -2.88 2.04 -2.67
CA PHE A 52 -2.53 0.71 -2.19
C PHE A 52 -3.33 -0.39 -2.88
N SER A 53 -4.65 -0.20 -3.05
CA SER A 53 -5.50 -1.18 -3.73
C SER A 53 -5.11 -1.39 -5.20
N GLY A 54 -4.66 -0.35 -5.89
CA GLY A 54 -4.16 -0.43 -7.25
C GLY A 54 -2.91 -1.31 -7.36
N TYR A 55 -1.92 -1.09 -6.49
CA TYR A 55 -0.71 -1.92 -6.44
C TYR A 55 -0.97 -3.34 -5.96
N ALA A 56 -1.80 -3.52 -4.92
CA ALA A 56 -2.16 -4.83 -4.39
C ALA A 56 -2.88 -5.69 -5.44
N ALA A 57 -3.78 -5.10 -6.22
CA ALA A 57 -4.47 -5.81 -7.30
C ALA A 57 -3.51 -6.36 -8.35
N GLU A 58 -2.44 -5.62 -8.69
CA GLU A 58 -1.41 -6.09 -9.63
C GLU A 58 -0.56 -7.22 -9.04
N ILE A 59 -0.20 -7.12 -7.76
CA ILE A 59 0.55 -8.16 -7.06
C ILE A 59 -0.25 -9.48 -7.06
N PHE A 60 -1.51 -9.42 -6.65
CA PHE A 60 -2.36 -10.62 -6.64
C PHE A 60 -2.61 -11.17 -8.04
N ARG A 61 -2.82 -10.32 -9.02
CA ARG A 61 -2.97 -10.76 -10.41
C ARG A 61 -1.69 -11.44 -10.93
N GLY A 62 -0.52 -10.87 -10.63
CA GLY A 62 0.77 -11.46 -10.98
C GLY A 62 0.95 -12.83 -10.34
N ALA A 63 0.63 -12.96 -9.06
CA ALA A 63 0.73 -14.20 -8.31
C ALA A 63 -0.24 -15.29 -8.82
N ILE A 64 -1.48 -14.92 -9.15
CA ILE A 64 -2.44 -15.85 -9.76
C ILE A 64 -1.94 -16.37 -11.11
N ASN A 65 -1.41 -15.47 -11.94
CA ASN A 65 -0.88 -15.84 -13.26
C ASN A 65 0.43 -16.67 -13.20
N ALA A 66 1.13 -16.63 -12.07
CA ALA A 66 2.35 -17.41 -11.85
C ALA A 66 2.05 -18.86 -11.45
N VAL A 67 0.81 -19.18 -11.04
CA VAL A 67 0.40 -20.58 -10.83
C VAL A 67 0.30 -21.26 -12.19
N ALA A 68 1.01 -22.39 -12.34
CA ALA A 68 1.07 -23.11 -13.61
C ALA A 68 -0.34 -23.49 -14.12
N PRO A 69 -0.70 -23.19 -15.37
CA PRO A 69 -2.03 -23.47 -15.93
C PRO A 69 -2.44 -24.95 -15.81
N GLY A 70 -1.50 -25.87 -15.95
CA GLY A 70 -1.75 -27.30 -15.78
C GLY A 70 -2.27 -27.73 -14.42
N GLN A 71 -2.04 -26.95 -13.35
CA GLN A 71 -2.62 -27.21 -12.03
C GLN A 71 -4.15 -27.06 -12.07
N ARG A 72 -4.64 -26.06 -12.77
CA ARG A 72 -6.08 -25.80 -12.94
C ARG A 72 -6.71 -26.86 -13.85
N GLU A 73 -6.03 -27.21 -14.94
CA GLU A 73 -6.49 -28.22 -15.91
C GLU A 73 -6.57 -29.61 -15.25
N ALA A 74 -5.54 -30.01 -14.51
CA ALA A 74 -5.51 -31.27 -13.79
C ALA A 74 -6.63 -31.37 -12.74
N ALA A 75 -6.84 -30.27 -11.98
CA ALA A 75 -7.92 -30.21 -10.99
C ALA A 75 -9.32 -30.33 -11.65
N ALA A 76 -9.50 -29.69 -12.80
CA ALA A 76 -10.74 -29.80 -13.57
C ALA A 76 -10.97 -31.23 -14.12
N ALA A 77 -9.90 -31.89 -14.59
CA ALA A 77 -9.95 -33.28 -15.05
C ALA A 77 -10.32 -34.27 -13.93
N LEU A 78 -9.98 -33.93 -12.65
CA LEU A 78 -10.39 -34.67 -11.46
C LEU A 78 -11.83 -34.38 -11.01
N GLY A 79 -12.58 -33.54 -11.76
CA GLY A 79 -13.97 -33.21 -11.46
C GLY A 79 -14.17 -32.16 -10.36
N LEU A 80 -13.11 -31.43 -9.96
CA LEU A 80 -13.24 -30.37 -8.98
C LEU A 80 -14.05 -29.19 -9.55
N SER A 81 -14.98 -28.68 -8.75
CA SER A 81 -15.71 -27.46 -9.08
C SER A 81 -14.79 -26.25 -9.12
N ASN A 82 -15.21 -25.18 -9.82
CA ASN A 82 -14.43 -23.93 -9.89
C ASN A 82 -14.09 -23.37 -8.51
N ALA A 83 -15.00 -23.42 -7.55
CA ALA A 83 -14.74 -22.97 -6.20
C ALA A 83 -13.66 -23.82 -5.51
N GLN A 84 -13.72 -25.15 -5.63
CA GLN A 84 -12.71 -26.04 -5.09
C GLN A 84 -11.33 -25.81 -5.74
N ILE A 85 -11.29 -25.58 -7.04
CA ILE A 85 -10.03 -25.24 -7.76
C ILE A 85 -9.43 -23.95 -7.17
N TRP A 86 -10.25 -22.92 -6.95
CA TRP A 86 -9.76 -21.68 -6.36
C TRP A 86 -9.25 -21.86 -4.93
N PHE A 87 -10.04 -22.46 -4.04
CA PHE A 87 -9.69 -22.53 -2.61
C PHE A 87 -8.66 -23.60 -2.28
N LEU A 88 -8.61 -24.73 -3.03
CA LEU A 88 -7.72 -25.85 -2.73
C LEU A 88 -6.42 -25.82 -3.53
N ILE A 89 -6.42 -25.21 -4.72
CA ILE A 89 -5.28 -25.24 -5.63
C ILE A 89 -4.65 -23.86 -5.84
N ILE A 90 -5.45 -22.86 -6.30
CA ILE A 90 -4.91 -21.57 -6.72
C ILE A 90 -4.50 -20.73 -5.52
N ILE A 91 -5.40 -20.48 -4.57
CA ILE A 91 -5.14 -19.59 -3.42
C ILE A 91 -3.95 -20.09 -2.58
N PRO A 92 -3.83 -21.36 -2.18
CA PRO A 92 -2.69 -21.84 -1.41
C PRO A 92 -1.35 -21.69 -2.12
N GLN A 93 -1.33 -21.78 -3.46
CA GLN A 93 -0.12 -21.63 -4.26
C GLN A 93 0.21 -20.17 -4.54
N MET A 94 -0.79 -19.30 -4.76
CA MET A 94 -0.54 -17.88 -5.04
C MET A 94 -0.09 -17.10 -3.80
N ILE A 95 -0.53 -17.48 -2.59
CA ILE A 95 -0.19 -16.75 -1.36
C ILE A 95 1.33 -16.63 -1.16
N PRO A 96 2.13 -17.70 -1.16
CA PRO A 96 3.59 -17.60 -1.00
C PRO A 96 4.26 -16.84 -2.14
N ILE A 97 3.67 -16.79 -3.34
CA ILE A 97 4.18 -16.01 -4.48
C ILE A 97 3.87 -14.52 -4.29
N ALA A 98 2.67 -14.19 -3.82
CA ALA A 98 2.24 -12.81 -3.60
C ALA A 98 2.91 -12.17 -2.38
N LEU A 99 3.17 -12.95 -1.33
CA LEU A 99 3.52 -12.49 0.00
C LEU A 99 4.75 -11.55 0.03
N PRO A 100 5.90 -11.86 -0.63
CA PRO A 100 7.05 -10.97 -0.59
C PRO A 100 6.78 -9.60 -1.22
N ALA A 101 6.10 -9.58 -2.37
CA ALA A 101 5.72 -8.34 -3.04
C ALA A 101 4.70 -7.53 -2.23
N PHE A 102 3.75 -8.20 -1.59
CA PHE A 102 2.76 -7.57 -0.73
C PHE A 102 3.38 -7.00 0.55
N CYS A 103 4.32 -7.70 1.17
CA CYS A 103 5.10 -7.20 2.31
C CYS A 103 5.89 -5.94 1.94
N ASN A 104 6.54 -5.93 0.77
CA ASN A 104 7.24 -4.74 0.27
C ASN A 104 6.27 -3.56 0.02
N LEU A 105 5.07 -3.82 -0.49
CA LEU A 105 4.04 -2.80 -0.66
C LEU A 105 3.61 -2.21 0.70
N CYS A 106 3.43 -3.03 1.73
CA CYS A 106 3.13 -2.56 3.09
C CYS A 106 4.25 -1.67 3.67
N ILE A 107 5.52 -2.03 3.42
CA ILE A 107 6.68 -1.20 3.84
C ILE A 107 6.69 0.14 3.10
N SER A 108 6.36 0.15 1.81
CA SER A 108 6.22 1.39 1.04
C SER A 108 5.11 2.26 1.61
N LEU A 109 3.94 1.68 1.92
CA LEU A 109 2.82 2.39 2.52
C LEU A 109 3.20 3.11 3.82
N ILE A 110 4.01 2.48 4.70
CA ILE A 110 4.50 3.13 5.93
C ILE A 110 5.26 4.42 5.61
N LYS A 111 6.08 4.43 4.55
CA LYS A 111 6.82 5.62 4.13
C LYS A 111 5.91 6.64 3.46
N ASP A 112 4.95 6.20 2.68
CA ASP A 112 4.02 7.06 1.94
C ASP A 112 3.05 7.79 2.87
N THR A 113 2.82 7.30 4.10
CA THR A 113 2.07 8.05 5.13
C THR A 113 2.69 9.42 5.42
N SER A 114 4.01 9.56 5.27
CA SER A 114 4.70 10.85 5.43
C SER A 114 4.22 11.94 4.47
N LEU A 115 3.68 11.57 3.31
CA LEU A 115 3.17 12.51 2.32
C LEU A 115 1.90 13.23 2.80
N ILE A 116 1.14 12.64 3.74
CA ILE A 116 -0.08 13.24 4.26
C ILE A 116 0.23 14.49 5.10
N SER A 117 1.45 14.61 5.61
CA SER A 117 1.91 15.80 6.34
C SER A 117 1.75 17.11 5.52
N VAL A 118 1.78 17.00 4.19
CA VAL A 118 1.65 18.14 3.26
C VAL A 118 0.24 18.76 3.34
N VAL A 119 -0.80 17.94 3.58
CA VAL A 119 -2.18 18.41 3.74
C VAL A 119 -2.54 18.75 5.20
N GLY A 120 -1.54 18.89 6.06
CA GLY A 120 -1.70 19.42 7.42
C GLY A 120 -1.87 18.37 8.52
N LEU A 121 -1.80 17.07 8.21
CA LEU A 121 -1.81 16.03 9.26
C LEU A 121 -0.57 16.17 10.14
N THR A 122 -0.77 16.22 11.45
CA THR A 122 0.33 16.26 12.44
C THR A 122 0.89 14.85 12.64
N ASP A 123 1.88 14.51 11.84
CA ASP A 123 2.67 13.27 11.89
C ASP A 123 4.14 13.56 12.18
N VAL A 124 5.00 12.54 12.12
CA VAL A 124 6.45 12.67 12.34
C VAL A 124 7.08 13.68 11.38
N MET A 125 6.69 13.66 10.09
CA MET A 125 7.23 14.60 9.09
C MET A 125 6.76 16.04 9.34
N ARG A 126 5.49 16.23 9.73
CA ARG A 126 4.96 17.56 10.06
C ARG A 126 5.67 18.16 11.27
N VAL A 127 5.86 17.36 12.32
CA VAL A 127 6.60 17.80 13.52
C VAL A 127 8.05 18.15 13.17
N ALA A 128 8.72 17.33 12.37
CA ALA A 128 10.08 17.61 11.91
C ALA A 128 10.15 18.91 11.09
N TYR A 129 9.19 19.12 10.18
CA TYR A 129 9.10 20.34 9.37
C TYR A 129 8.93 21.60 10.23
N ILE A 130 8.01 21.56 11.19
CA ILE A 130 7.74 22.70 12.11
C ILE A 130 8.98 22.97 12.98
N GLY A 131 9.59 21.95 13.56
CA GLY A 131 10.79 22.07 14.39
C GLY A 131 11.99 22.62 13.60
N ALA A 132 12.19 22.11 12.38
CA ALA A 132 13.23 22.59 11.47
C ALA A 132 13.10 24.07 11.17
N GLY A 133 11.87 24.55 10.92
CA GLY A 133 11.59 25.96 10.66
C GLY A 133 11.76 26.82 11.91
N SER A 134 11.20 26.41 13.05
CA SER A 134 11.22 27.16 14.30
C SER A 134 12.62 27.39 14.84
N LEU A 135 13.47 26.37 14.80
CA LEU A 135 14.85 26.42 15.30
C LEU A 135 15.89 26.73 14.23
N ARG A 136 15.47 26.92 12.97
CA ARG A 136 16.37 27.12 11.80
C ARG A 136 17.45 26.04 11.70
N ALA A 137 17.12 24.82 12.07
CA ALA A 137 18.04 23.68 12.13
C ALA A 137 17.43 22.46 11.40
N PRO A 138 17.31 22.47 10.05
CA PRO A 138 16.62 21.42 9.31
C PRO A 138 17.28 20.05 9.44
N LEU A 139 18.60 19.99 9.42
CA LEU A 139 19.34 18.73 9.40
C LEU A 139 19.04 17.81 10.60
N PRO A 140 19.14 18.24 11.87
CA PRO A 140 18.85 17.36 13.01
C PRO A 140 17.40 16.87 13.05
N PHE A 141 16.42 17.69 12.67
CA PHE A 141 15.02 17.27 12.65
C PHE A 141 14.72 16.23 11.57
N TYR A 142 15.24 16.41 10.36
CA TYR A 142 15.06 15.42 9.31
C TYR A 142 15.88 14.15 9.55
N LEU A 143 17.05 14.23 10.18
CA LEU A 143 17.78 13.03 10.62
C LEU A 143 16.99 12.27 11.69
N ALA A 144 16.39 12.95 12.66
CA ALA A 144 15.55 12.32 13.68
C ALA A 144 14.32 11.65 13.06
N ALA A 145 13.61 12.33 12.14
CA ALA A 145 12.50 11.74 11.40
C ALA A 145 12.94 10.50 10.60
N SER A 146 14.07 10.59 9.91
CA SER A 146 14.64 9.47 9.15
C SER A 146 14.97 8.28 10.05
N ALA A 147 15.51 8.52 11.25
CA ALA A 147 15.80 7.46 12.23
C ALA A 147 14.51 6.76 12.71
N ILE A 148 13.43 7.53 12.94
CA ILE A 148 12.11 6.98 13.33
C ILE A 148 11.54 6.10 12.21
N TYR A 149 11.52 6.61 10.95
CA TYR A 149 11.04 5.82 9.80
C TYR A 149 11.91 4.58 9.56
N LEU A 150 13.23 4.68 9.72
CA LEU A 150 14.14 3.54 9.62
C LEU A 150 13.82 2.48 10.70
N ALA A 151 13.57 2.89 11.94
CA ALA A 151 13.19 1.98 13.02
C ALA A 151 11.85 1.28 12.72
N LEU A 152 10.82 2.04 12.30
CA LEU A 152 9.50 1.51 11.95
C LEU A 152 9.57 0.52 10.79
N THR A 153 10.28 0.89 9.71
CA THR A 153 10.43 0.02 8.53
C THR A 153 11.25 -1.22 8.84
N SER A 154 12.31 -1.10 9.67
CA SER A 154 13.14 -2.25 10.08
C SER A 154 12.36 -3.24 10.93
N LEU A 155 11.54 -2.76 11.87
CA LEU A 155 10.68 -3.59 12.70
C LEU A 155 9.61 -4.32 11.85
N SER A 156 9.00 -3.59 10.92
CA SER A 156 8.03 -4.17 9.99
C SER A 156 8.67 -5.21 9.08
N LEU A 157 9.87 -4.93 8.56
CA LEU A 157 10.62 -5.87 7.72
C LEU A 157 10.95 -7.17 8.48
N LEU A 158 11.35 -7.04 9.74
CA LEU A 158 11.63 -8.23 10.58
C LEU A 158 10.37 -9.09 10.77
N SER A 159 9.23 -8.44 11.05
CA SER A 159 7.94 -9.11 11.21
C SER A 159 7.51 -9.82 9.92
N PHE A 160 7.67 -9.17 8.76
CA PHE A 160 7.32 -9.74 7.46
C PHE A 160 8.25 -10.89 7.07
N ARG A 161 9.55 -10.80 7.35
CA ARG A 161 10.47 -11.93 7.14
C ARG A 161 10.09 -13.18 7.94
N LEU A 162 9.61 -13.02 9.16
CA LEU A 162 9.11 -14.14 9.96
C LEU A 162 7.86 -14.76 9.32
N LEU A 163 6.96 -13.92 8.80
CA LEU A 163 5.76 -14.37 8.10
C LEU A 163 6.11 -15.11 6.80
N GLU A 164 7.00 -14.55 5.98
CA GLU A 164 7.48 -15.17 4.73
C GLU A 164 8.10 -16.55 4.98
N ARG A 165 8.93 -16.67 6.01
CA ARG A 165 9.54 -17.97 6.38
C ARG A 165 8.51 -19.03 6.71
N ARG A 166 7.38 -18.66 7.29
CA ARG A 166 6.28 -19.58 7.64
C ARG A 166 5.50 -20.06 6.43
N TYR A 167 5.37 -19.21 5.41
CA TYR A 167 4.56 -19.49 4.21
C TYR A 167 5.37 -19.80 2.95
N SER A 168 6.73 -19.79 3.03
CA SER A 168 7.57 -20.13 1.88
C SER A 168 7.38 -21.59 1.48
N LEU A 169 7.20 -21.82 0.17
CA LEU A 169 7.15 -23.17 -0.39
C LEU A 169 8.52 -23.85 -0.27
N PRO A 170 8.59 -25.17 0.00
CA PRO A 170 9.85 -25.91 0.08
C PRO A 170 10.73 -25.77 -1.17
N ALA A 171 10.12 -25.63 -2.34
CA ALA A 171 10.81 -25.49 -3.63
C ALA A 171 11.55 -24.15 -3.83
N MET A 172 11.34 -23.14 -2.98
CA MET A 172 12.01 -21.84 -3.04
C MET A 172 13.22 -21.72 -2.08
N LYS A 173 13.60 -22.82 -1.44
CA LYS A 173 14.74 -22.89 -0.50
C LYS A 173 16.05 -23.37 -1.13
N GLY A 174 16.14 -23.37 -2.46
CA GLY A 174 17.35 -23.70 -3.22
C GLY A 174 18.18 -22.46 -3.57
#